data_040332ee5673df588a14f94649432fb1
#
_entry.id   040332ee5673df588a14f94649432fb1
#
_cell.length_a   1.000
_cell.length_b   1.000
_cell.length_c   1.000
_cell.angle_alpha   90.00
_cell.angle_beta   90.00
_cell.angle_gamma   90.00
#
_symmetry.space_group_name_H-M   'P 1'
#
loop_
_entity.id
_entity.type
_entity.pdbx_description
1 polymer ?
#
loop_
_entity_poly.entity_id
_entity_poly.type
_entity_poly.pdbx_seq_one_letter_code
_entity_poly.pdbx_strand_id
1 'polypeptide(L)'
;TDGRDSNAELAKLLRSEVLLIIDCKGITRGIAPLLQGYKKFDNKLKLNHVLLNHVSTSRHEGKLLSAIKQYTDFKVLGAIPPINNLIDERHLGLIPSFQHKDKNSVTKSIISTLRDNVDYKKIFPKKIKKQKQIKGHKNLIKGKQNLTIGVAVDSAFGFYYPDDLEKIVRYGHKIKKVNLIKDKELPALDGLFIGGGFPETQAMELAKNTSMKKSVKSAIENHLPVYAECGGLMYLANNLKFNSKTKKM
;
A
#
# COMPACT_ATOMS: atom_id res chain seq x y z
N THR A 1 -12.89 -12.40 16.99
CA THR A 1 -11.51 -11.95 16.70
C THR A 1 -10.99 -11.14 17.88
N ASP A 2 -9.84 -11.48 18.39
CA ASP A 2 -9.22 -10.86 19.57
C ASP A 2 -8.39 -9.61 19.23
N GLY A 3 -8.41 -9.17 17.98
CA GLY A 3 -7.74 -7.96 17.49
C GLY A 3 -6.22 -8.08 17.31
N ARG A 4 -5.62 -9.26 17.45
CA ARG A 4 -4.17 -9.46 17.35
C ARG A 4 -3.58 -8.99 16.00
N ASP A 5 -4.33 -9.10 14.92
CA ASP A 5 -3.91 -8.71 13.57
C ASP A 5 -4.37 -7.30 13.17
N SER A 6 -4.73 -6.47 14.17
CA SER A 6 -5.23 -5.12 13.90
C SER A 6 -4.12 -4.06 13.87
N ASN A 7 -4.39 -2.96 13.14
CA ASN A 7 -3.53 -1.76 13.20
C ASN A 7 -3.39 -1.21 14.63
N ALA A 8 -4.41 -1.41 15.46
CA ALA A 8 -4.38 -1.01 16.87
C ALA A 8 -3.30 -1.80 17.64
N GLU A 9 -3.21 -3.12 17.42
CA GLU A 9 -2.19 -3.94 18.07
C GLU A 9 -0.78 -3.56 17.59
N LEU A 10 -0.62 -3.31 16.29
CA LEU A 10 0.63 -2.81 15.74
C LEU A 10 1.04 -1.46 16.37
N ALA A 11 0.11 -0.53 16.52
CA ALA A 11 0.38 0.77 17.15
C ALA A 11 0.82 0.62 18.61
N LYS A 12 0.22 -0.30 19.36
CA LYS A 12 0.62 -0.63 20.74
C LYS A 12 2.02 -1.25 20.79
N LEU A 13 2.31 -2.20 19.92
CA LEU A 13 3.63 -2.84 19.81
C LEU A 13 4.72 -1.81 19.52
N LEU A 14 4.46 -0.89 18.60
CA LEU A 14 5.37 0.19 18.23
C LEU A 14 5.38 1.34 19.24
N ARG A 15 4.47 1.36 20.23
CA ARG A 15 4.24 2.47 21.17
C ARG A 15 3.98 3.81 20.46
N SER A 16 3.39 3.74 19.27
CA SER A 16 3.14 4.91 18.42
C SER A 16 1.94 5.71 18.91
N GLU A 17 1.97 7.02 18.67
CA GLU A 17 0.75 7.83 18.68
C GLU A 17 -0.09 7.51 17.44
N VAL A 18 -1.41 7.53 17.61
CA VAL A 18 -2.35 7.24 16.54
C VAL A 18 -3.05 8.53 16.12
N LEU A 19 -2.95 8.86 14.84
CA LEU A 19 -3.75 9.91 14.21
C LEU A 19 -4.96 9.25 13.54
N LEU A 20 -6.15 9.55 14.04
CA LEU A 20 -7.39 9.03 13.48
C LEU A 20 -7.85 9.93 12.32
N ILE A 21 -8.16 9.35 11.18
CA ILE A 21 -8.75 10.06 10.04
C ILE A 21 -10.20 9.63 9.92
N ILE A 22 -11.12 10.59 10.06
CA ILE A 22 -12.58 10.32 10.03
C ILE A 22 -13.18 10.91 8.78
N ASP A 23 -13.90 10.09 8.02
CA ASP A 23 -14.78 10.56 6.96
C ASP A 23 -16.00 11.26 7.58
N CYS A 24 -16.08 12.56 7.35
CA CYS A 24 -17.12 13.42 7.93
C CYS A 24 -18.30 13.63 6.99
N LYS A 25 -18.37 12.94 5.84
CA LYS A 25 -19.49 13.07 4.91
C LYS A 25 -20.81 12.73 5.61
N GLY A 26 -21.72 13.72 5.71
CA GLY A 26 -23.01 13.55 6.37
C GLY A 26 -22.98 13.45 7.90
N ILE A 27 -21.81 13.62 8.52
CA ILE A 27 -21.64 13.60 9.98
C ILE A 27 -21.62 15.05 10.52
N THR A 28 -22.28 15.28 11.65
CA THR A 28 -22.18 16.52 12.42
C THR A 28 -21.92 16.19 13.89
N ARG A 29 -22.90 16.37 14.80
CA ARG A 29 -22.75 16.05 16.22
C ARG A 29 -22.40 14.59 16.51
N GLY A 30 -22.78 13.66 15.62
CA GLY A 30 -22.44 12.23 15.72
C GLY A 30 -20.94 11.92 15.72
N ILE A 31 -20.08 12.88 15.36
CA ILE A 31 -18.63 12.74 15.49
C ILE A 31 -18.18 12.49 16.93
N ALA A 32 -18.87 13.11 17.91
CA ALA A 32 -18.48 13.02 19.31
C ALA A 32 -18.62 11.58 19.88
N PRO A 33 -19.79 10.90 19.81
CA PRO A 33 -19.88 9.52 20.27
C PRO A 33 -18.99 8.56 19.48
N LEU A 34 -18.75 8.82 18.17
CA LEU A 34 -17.83 8.02 17.37
C LEU A 34 -16.41 8.08 17.95
N LEU A 35 -15.88 9.28 18.19
CA LEU A 35 -14.53 9.47 18.75
C LEU A 35 -14.42 8.90 20.17
N GLN A 36 -15.44 9.11 21.01
CA GLN A 36 -15.48 8.52 22.34
C GLN A 36 -15.51 7.00 22.29
N GLY A 37 -16.26 6.41 21.33
CA GLY A 37 -16.30 4.98 21.11
C GLY A 37 -14.92 4.41 20.79
N TYR A 38 -14.20 4.99 19.85
CA TYR A 38 -12.83 4.57 19.54
C TYR A 38 -11.91 4.63 20.76
N LYS A 39 -11.96 5.74 21.52
CA LYS A 39 -11.11 5.93 22.69
C LYS A 39 -11.41 4.96 23.83
N LYS A 40 -12.69 4.65 24.05
CA LYS A 40 -13.14 3.72 25.09
C LYS A 40 -12.95 2.27 24.69
N PHE A 41 -13.05 1.96 23.41
CA PHE A 41 -12.92 0.58 22.92
C PHE A 41 -11.54 -0.01 23.21
N ASP A 42 -10.48 0.76 23.01
CA ASP A 42 -9.12 0.36 23.39
C ASP A 42 -8.39 1.53 24.06
N ASN A 43 -8.46 1.58 25.40
CA ASN A 43 -7.85 2.64 26.20
C ASN A 43 -6.31 2.57 26.30
N LYS A 44 -5.69 1.51 25.77
CA LYS A 44 -4.24 1.38 25.68
C LYS A 44 -3.65 2.12 24.47
N LEU A 45 -4.49 2.53 23.52
CA LEU A 45 -4.07 3.34 22.38
C LEU A 45 -3.81 4.80 22.77
N LYS A 46 -2.73 5.35 22.28
CA LYS A 46 -2.45 6.79 22.37
C LYS A 46 -3.23 7.56 21.31
N LEU A 47 -4.55 7.66 21.50
CA LEU A 47 -5.50 8.17 20.54
C LEU A 47 -6.00 9.54 20.98
N ASN A 48 -5.29 10.60 20.60
CA ASN A 48 -5.57 11.98 21.03
C ASN A 48 -5.76 12.96 19.86
N HIS A 49 -5.45 12.54 18.63
CA HIS A 49 -5.45 13.41 17.47
C HIS A 49 -6.40 12.89 16.39
N VAL A 50 -7.08 13.83 15.73
CA VAL A 50 -8.00 13.50 14.62
C VAL A 50 -7.81 14.46 13.46
N LEU A 51 -7.90 13.93 12.24
CA LEU A 51 -8.10 14.67 10.99
C LEU A 51 -9.52 14.43 10.51
N LEU A 52 -10.20 15.51 10.15
CA LEU A 52 -11.54 15.48 9.59
C LEU A 52 -11.43 15.47 8.07
N ASN A 53 -11.92 14.43 7.44
CA ASN A 53 -11.91 14.30 5.98
C ASN A 53 -13.31 14.55 5.41
N HIS A 54 -13.40 15.02 4.17
CA HIS A 54 -14.65 15.37 3.47
C HIS A 54 -15.48 16.42 4.19
N VAL A 55 -14.84 17.44 4.73
CA VAL A 55 -15.52 18.59 5.35
C VAL A 55 -15.95 19.57 4.26
N SER A 56 -17.25 19.62 3.95
CA SER A 56 -17.76 20.25 2.73
C SER A 56 -17.87 21.78 2.78
N THR A 57 -18.06 22.37 3.96
CA THR A 57 -18.27 23.82 4.13
C THR A 57 -17.76 24.30 5.48
N SER A 58 -17.48 25.61 5.63
CA SER A 58 -17.10 26.24 6.90
C SER A 58 -18.17 26.05 7.99
N ARG A 59 -19.46 26.05 7.63
CA ARG A 59 -20.56 25.76 8.57
C ARG A 59 -20.50 24.31 9.05
N HIS A 60 -20.19 23.37 8.17
CA HIS A 60 -20.03 21.96 8.52
C HIS A 60 -18.84 21.78 9.47
N GLU A 61 -17.71 22.38 9.14
CA GLU A 61 -16.51 22.40 9.97
C GLU A 61 -16.80 22.94 11.38
N GLY A 62 -17.44 24.11 11.46
CA GLY A 62 -17.80 24.73 12.74
C GLY A 62 -18.65 23.83 13.64
N LYS A 63 -19.61 23.08 13.06
CA LYS A 63 -20.42 22.11 13.82
C LYS A 63 -19.60 20.93 14.35
N LEU A 64 -18.69 20.39 13.51
CA LEU A 64 -17.80 19.29 13.89
C LEU A 64 -16.86 19.73 15.02
N LEU A 65 -16.17 20.87 14.84
CA LEU A 65 -15.26 21.42 15.84
C LEU A 65 -15.93 21.70 17.18
N SER A 66 -17.15 22.28 17.15
CA SER A 66 -17.91 22.55 18.36
C SER A 66 -18.28 21.27 19.10
N ALA A 67 -18.75 20.23 18.37
CA ALA A 67 -19.08 18.95 18.97
C ALA A 67 -17.84 18.24 19.56
N ILE A 68 -16.72 18.25 18.85
CA ILE A 68 -15.48 17.63 19.34
C ILE A 68 -14.99 18.35 20.60
N LYS A 69 -14.94 19.68 20.58
CA LYS A 69 -14.50 20.51 21.72
C LYS A 69 -15.37 20.31 22.95
N GLN A 70 -16.70 20.19 22.77
CA GLN A 70 -17.65 20.10 23.88
C GLN A 70 -17.67 18.71 24.52
N TYR A 71 -17.52 17.66 23.75
CA TYR A 71 -17.81 16.28 24.19
C TYR A 71 -16.60 15.36 24.22
N THR A 72 -15.43 15.81 23.75
CA THR A 72 -14.22 14.99 23.68
C THR A 72 -12.98 15.77 24.06
N ASP A 73 -11.88 15.08 24.30
CA ASP A 73 -10.54 15.65 24.51
C ASP A 73 -9.62 15.52 23.26
N PHE A 74 -10.20 15.14 22.13
CA PHE A 74 -9.45 15.05 20.88
C PHE A 74 -8.98 16.42 20.38
N LYS A 75 -7.74 16.45 19.87
CA LYS A 75 -7.18 17.62 19.18
C LYS A 75 -7.36 17.43 17.67
N VAL A 76 -8.09 18.35 17.06
CA VAL A 76 -8.25 18.39 15.61
C VAL A 76 -6.98 18.98 15.00
N LEU A 77 -6.34 18.26 14.12
CA LEU A 77 -5.12 18.69 13.41
C LEU A 77 -5.40 19.24 12.02
N GLY A 78 -6.62 19.15 11.55
CA GLY A 78 -7.04 19.71 10.27
C GLY A 78 -8.42 19.23 9.85
N ALA A 79 -8.99 19.96 8.87
CA ALA A 79 -10.25 19.65 8.23
C ALA A 79 -10.05 19.71 6.70
N ILE A 80 -10.09 18.58 6.06
CA ILE A 80 -9.77 18.42 4.63
C ILE A 80 -11.09 18.47 3.84
N PRO A 81 -11.21 19.39 2.86
CA PRO A 81 -12.37 19.43 1.99
C PRO A 81 -12.45 18.23 1.06
N PRO A 82 -13.61 17.93 0.48
CA PRO A 82 -13.71 16.96 -0.61
C PRO A 82 -12.83 17.38 -1.78
N ILE A 83 -12.01 16.48 -2.28
CA ILE A 83 -11.19 16.71 -3.46
C ILE A 83 -11.75 15.83 -4.57
N ASN A 84 -12.39 16.47 -5.56
CA ASN A 84 -12.99 15.76 -6.67
C ASN A 84 -11.93 15.28 -7.67
N ASN A 85 -12.14 14.12 -8.28
CA ASN A 85 -11.34 13.57 -9.39
C ASN A 85 -9.84 13.34 -9.09
N LEU A 86 -9.46 13.13 -7.83
CA LEU A 86 -8.05 12.91 -7.50
C LEU A 86 -7.56 11.53 -7.90
N ILE A 87 -8.36 10.51 -7.64
CA ILE A 87 -7.99 9.11 -7.88
C ILE A 87 -9.26 8.38 -8.29
N ASP A 88 -9.25 7.78 -9.49
CA ASP A 88 -10.28 6.82 -9.86
C ASP A 88 -10.09 5.56 -9.02
N GLU A 89 -11.06 5.26 -8.16
CA GLU A 89 -11.05 4.03 -7.38
C GLU A 89 -11.22 2.84 -8.33
N ARG A 90 -10.25 1.95 -8.34
CA ARG A 90 -10.36 0.65 -8.99
C ARG A 90 -10.62 -0.42 -7.95
N HIS A 91 -10.78 -1.64 -8.41
CA HIS A 91 -10.88 -2.81 -7.55
C HIS A 91 -9.78 -2.77 -6.47
N LEU A 92 -10.15 -2.83 -5.19
CA LEU A 92 -9.30 -2.61 -4.01
C LEU A 92 -8.83 -1.16 -3.78
N GLY A 93 -9.40 -0.16 -4.45
CA GLY A 93 -9.13 1.26 -4.17
C GLY A 93 -7.74 1.78 -4.56
N LEU A 94 -6.90 0.98 -5.20
CA LEU A 94 -5.52 1.34 -5.53
C LEU A 94 -5.31 1.41 -7.05
N ILE A 95 -4.79 2.56 -7.52
CA ILE A 95 -4.23 2.68 -8.85
C ILE A 95 -2.72 2.76 -8.71
N PRO A 96 -1.96 1.83 -9.34
CA PRO A 96 -0.52 1.88 -9.32
C PRO A 96 0.01 3.19 -9.88
N SER A 97 1.01 3.78 -9.23
CA SER A 97 1.56 5.10 -9.60
C SER A 97 2.07 5.17 -11.04
N PHE A 98 2.45 4.04 -11.64
CA PHE A 98 2.91 3.96 -13.03
C PHE A 98 1.75 3.98 -14.05
N GLN A 99 0.50 3.79 -13.62
CA GLN A 99 -0.69 3.86 -14.49
C GLN A 99 -1.33 5.26 -14.51
N HIS A 100 -0.94 6.15 -13.58
CA HIS A 100 -1.44 7.51 -13.56
C HIS A 100 -0.77 8.36 -14.66
N LYS A 101 -1.57 8.80 -15.63
CA LYS A 101 -1.12 9.68 -16.72
C LYS A 101 -0.68 11.06 -16.22
N ASP A 102 -1.28 11.55 -15.14
CA ASP A 102 -1.04 12.90 -14.61
C ASP A 102 -0.62 12.89 -13.12
N LYS A 103 0.30 12.00 -12.79
CA LYS A 103 0.83 11.80 -11.43
C LYS A 103 1.29 13.09 -10.75
N ASN A 104 1.96 13.98 -11.50
CA ASN A 104 2.55 15.19 -10.93
C ASN A 104 1.48 16.22 -10.54
N SER A 105 0.43 16.37 -11.32
CA SER A 105 -0.69 17.27 -11.04
C SER A 105 -1.46 16.80 -9.82
N VAL A 106 -1.82 15.51 -9.79
CA VAL A 106 -2.50 14.89 -8.63
C VAL A 106 -1.68 15.07 -7.35
N THR A 107 -0.39 14.78 -7.40
CA THR A 107 0.50 14.94 -6.23
C THR A 107 0.57 16.40 -5.76
N LYS A 108 0.69 17.36 -6.68
CA LYS A 108 0.70 18.78 -6.35
C LYS A 108 -0.61 19.23 -5.71
N SER A 109 -1.74 18.78 -6.22
CA SER A 109 -3.07 19.09 -5.67
C SER A 109 -3.23 18.54 -4.24
N ILE A 110 -2.83 17.29 -4.00
CA ILE A 110 -2.85 16.70 -2.65
C ILE A 110 -1.95 17.51 -1.69
N ILE A 111 -0.72 17.80 -2.09
CA ILE A 111 0.24 18.55 -1.25
C ILE A 111 -0.30 19.94 -0.92
N SER A 112 -0.86 20.68 -1.91
CA SER A 112 -1.45 22.00 -1.68
C SER A 112 -2.60 21.90 -0.68
N THR A 113 -3.56 21.01 -0.92
CA THR A 113 -4.71 20.84 -0.02
C THR A 113 -4.28 20.50 1.41
N LEU A 114 -3.33 19.58 1.58
CA LEU A 114 -2.84 19.23 2.91
C LEU A 114 -2.12 20.39 3.58
N ARG A 115 -1.31 21.14 2.83
CA ARG A 115 -0.60 22.32 3.35
C ARG A 115 -1.54 23.37 3.91
N ASP A 116 -2.66 23.61 3.21
CA ASP A 116 -3.60 24.67 3.53
C ASP A 116 -4.59 24.29 4.65
N ASN A 117 -4.83 22.97 4.86
CA ASN A 117 -5.89 22.49 5.73
C ASN A 117 -5.41 21.62 6.91
N VAL A 118 -4.11 21.35 7.03
CA VAL A 118 -3.58 20.44 8.06
C VAL A 118 -2.40 21.05 8.79
N ASP A 119 -2.43 21.03 10.12
CA ASP A 119 -1.29 21.40 10.95
C ASP A 119 -0.25 20.29 11.02
N TYR A 120 0.46 20.08 9.89
CA TYR A 120 1.47 19.03 9.76
C TYR A 120 2.63 19.18 10.74
N LYS A 121 2.88 20.40 11.28
CA LYS A 121 3.94 20.64 12.27
C LYS A 121 3.64 19.96 13.60
N LYS A 122 2.37 19.71 13.91
CA LYS A 122 1.96 18.95 15.09
C LYS A 122 1.98 17.44 14.87
N ILE A 123 1.89 16.99 13.61
CA ILE A 123 1.95 15.57 13.26
C ILE A 123 3.40 15.08 13.34
N PHE A 124 4.34 15.87 12.82
CA PHE A 124 5.74 15.49 12.76
C PHE A 124 6.56 16.16 13.86
N PRO A 125 7.30 15.42 14.68
CA PRO A 125 8.13 16.02 15.72
C PRO A 125 9.22 16.90 15.09
N LYS A 126 9.46 18.06 15.71
CA LYS A 126 10.49 19.05 15.26
C LYS A 126 11.91 18.46 15.18
N LYS A 127 12.19 17.43 15.94
CA LYS A 127 13.46 16.67 15.90
C LYS A 127 13.12 15.20 15.80
N ILE A 128 13.32 14.63 14.64
CA ILE A 128 13.41 13.17 14.52
C ILE A 128 14.68 12.79 15.28
N LYS A 129 14.55 12.15 16.45
CA LYS A 129 15.70 11.52 17.10
C LYS A 129 16.28 10.57 16.05
N LYS A 130 17.56 10.79 15.66
CA LYS A 130 18.26 9.81 14.83
C LYS A 130 18.07 8.45 15.48
N GLN A 131 17.24 7.62 14.92
CA GLN A 131 17.18 6.24 15.36
C GLN A 131 18.59 5.69 15.20
N LYS A 132 19.14 5.11 16.27
CA LYS A 132 20.35 4.29 16.11
C LYS A 132 20.04 3.34 14.97
N GLN A 133 20.84 3.42 13.90
CA GLN A 133 20.73 2.43 12.84
C GLN A 133 20.72 1.06 13.53
N ILE A 134 19.61 0.36 13.42
CA ILE A 134 19.57 -1.03 13.84
C ILE A 134 20.63 -1.65 12.95
N LYS A 135 21.77 -2.01 13.57
CA LYS A 135 22.82 -2.75 12.87
C LYS A 135 22.13 -3.99 12.34
N GLY A 136 21.82 -4.00 11.07
CA GLY A 136 21.17 -5.12 10.42
C GLY A 136 21.93 -6.39 10.81
N HIS A 137 21.21 -7.43 11.12
CA HIS A 137 21.81 -8.70 11.49
C HIS A 137 22.88 -9.07 10.47
N LYS A 138 24.13 -9.04 10.89
CA LYS A 138 25.29 -9.45 10.08
C LYS A 138 25.34 -10.98 9.82
N ASN A 139 24.31 -11.69 10.21
CA ASN A 139 24.17 -13.10 9.85
C ASN A 139 23.67 -13.20 8.43
N LEU A 140 24.53 -12.85 7.49
CA LEU A 140 24.42 -13.25 6.10
C LEU A 140 24.33 -14.78 6.10
N ILE A 141 23.20 -15.32 5.68
CA ILE A 141 23.11 -16.72 5.36
C ILE A 141 24.21 -16.98 4.33
N LYS A 142 25.19 -17.81 4.66
CA LYS A 142 26.26 -18.22 3.74
C LYS A 142 25.62 -19.06 2.66
N GLY A 143 25.09 -18.43 1.62
CA GLY A 143 24.54 -19.06 0.44
C GLY A 143 25.42 -18.82 -0.80
N LYS A 144 25.03 -19.43 -1.92
CA LYS A 144 25.65 -19.17 -3.22
C LYS A 144 25.46 -17.70 -3.56
N GLN A 145 26.54 -16.96 -3.78
CA GLN A 145 26.51 -15.57 -4.23
C GLN A 145 26.39 -15.49 -5.76
N ASN A 146 26.03 -14.32 -6.28
CA ASN A 146 25.84 -14.08 -7.72
C ASN A 146 24.66 -14.82 -8.38
N LEU A 147 23.59 -15.11 -7.65
CA LEU A 147 22.37 -15.58 -8.27
C LEU A 147 21.70 -14.45 -9.06
N THR A 148 21.08 -14.81 -10.17
CA THR A 148 20.25 -13.89 -10.96
C THR A 148 18.78 -14.15 -10.64
N ILE A 149 18.14 -13.20 -9.97
CA ILE A 149 16.73 -13.27 -9.59
C ILE A 149 15.90 -12.46 -10.60
N GLY A 150 15.01 -13.13 -11.31
CA GLY A 150 14.00 -12.49 -12.13
C GLY A 150 12.96 -11.80 -11.25
N VAL A 151 12.62 -10.56 -11.57
CA VAL A 151 11.53 -9.83 -10.88
C VAL A 151 10.53 -9.37 -11.92
N ALA A 152 9.28 -9.81 -11.80
CA ALA A 152 8.22 -9.45 -12.72
C ALA A 152 7.85 -7.97 -12.57
N VAL A 153 8.11 -7.14 -13.58
CA VAL A 153 7.81 -5.69 -13.54
C VAL A 153 7.19 -5.27 -14.86
N ASP A 154 5.87 -5.04 -14.83
CA ASP A 154 5.09 -4.57 -15.97
C ASP A 154 3.77 -3.91 -15.51
N SER A 155 2.80 -3.72 -16.40
CA SER A 155 1.52 -3.12 -16.04
C SER A 155 0.61 -4.00 -15.18
N ALA A 156 0.90 -5.29 -15.05
CA ALA A 156 0.18 -6.21 -14.18
C ALA A 156 0.86 -6.37 -12.81
N PHE A 157 2.20 -6.25 -12.75
CA PHE A 157 3.00 -6.51 -11.56
C PHE A 157 3.94 -5.35 -11.25
N GLY A 158 3.87 -4.82 -10.05
CA GLY A 158 4.68 -3.66 -9.67
C GLY A 158 4.69 -3.36 -8.18
N PHE A 159 4.04 -4.17 -7.36
CA PHE A 159 4.01 -3.96 -5.91
C PHE A 159 5.15 -4.71 -5.26
N TYR A 160 6.26 -4.01 -5.08
CA TYR A 160 7.44 -4.48 -4.40
C TYR A 160 7.84 -3.49 -3.32
N TYR A 161 8.23 -3.98 -2.17
CA TYR A 161 8.91 -3.14 -1.19
C TYR A 161 10.35 -2.89 -1.66
N PRO A 162 10.78 -1.62 -1.79
CA PRO A 162 12.15 -1.30 -2.18
C PRO A 162 13.20 -2.01 -1.33
N ASP A 163 12.95 -2.11 -0.03
CA ASP A 163 13.85 -2.75 0.93
C ASP A 163 14.10 -4.24 0.61
N ASP A 164 13.09 -4.94 0.07
CA ASP A 164 13.25 -6.36 -0.28
C ASP A 164 14.11 -6.51 -1.53
N LEU A 165 13.90 -5.65 -2.53
CA LEU A 165 14.75 -5.64 -3.72
C LEU A 165 16.19 -5.22 -3.37
N GLU A 166 16.36 -4.21 -2.51
CA GLU A 166 17.68 -3.81 -2.03
C GLU A 166 18.39 -4.93 -1.26
N LYS A 167 17.66 -5.72 -0.45
CA LYS A 167 18.23 -6.87 0.25
C LYS A 167 18.78 -7.90 -0.73
N ILE A 168 18.05 -8.24 -1.79
CA ILE A 168 18.52 -9.17 -2.82
C ILE A 168 19.90 -8.71 -3.33
N VAL A 169 20.03 -7.42 -3.67
CA VAL A 169 21.29 -6.86 -4.15
C VAL A 169 22.37 -6.83 -3.06
N ARG A 170 22.03 -6.45 -1.82
CA ARG A 170 22.97 -6.43 -0.69
C ARG A 170 23.53 -7.82 -0.33
N TYR A 171 22.76 -8.88 -0.62
CA TYR A 171 23.23 -10.26 -0.45
C TYR A 171 24.12 -10.74 -1.62
N GLY A 172 24.45 -9.87 -2.58
CA GLY A 172 25.36 -10.17 -3.67
C GLY A 172 24.66 -10.83 -4.87
N HIS A 173 23.34 -10.72 -4.96
CA HIS A 173 22.58 -11.26 -6.10
C HIS A 173 22.25 -10.14 -7.11
N LYS A 174 21.95 -10.56 -8.33
CA LYS A 174 21.55 -9.67 -9.42
C LYS A 174 20.04 -9.72 -9.61
N ILE A 175 19.43 -8.57 -9.86
CA ILE A 175 18.02 -8.49 -10.24
C ILE A 175 17.93 -8.32 -11.75
N LYS A 176 17.12 -9.17 -12.40
CA LYS A 176 16.76 -9.05 -13.81
C LYS A 176 15.26 -8.82 -13.92
N LYS A 177 14.86 -7.66 -14.44
CA LYS A 177 13.44 -7.36 -14.68
C LYS A 177 12.92 -8.23 -15.80
N VAL A 178 11.72 -8.78 -15.62
CA VAL A 178 10.99 -9.61 -16.59
C VAL A 178 9.63 -8.98 -16.83
N ASN A 179 9.23 -8.84 -18.08
CA ASN A 179 7.92 -8.34 -18.45
C ASN A 179 7.03 -9.51 -18.90
N LEU A 180 6.15 -9.99 -18.05
CA LEU A 180 5.29 -11.15 -18.32
C LEU A 180 4.26 -10.91 -19.43
N ILE A 181 3.99 -9.62 -19.75
CA ILE A 181 3.07 -9.24 -20.83
C ILE A 181 3.79 -9.22 -22.19
N LYS A 182 5.03 -8.67 -22.27
CA LYS A 182 5.69 -8.35 -23.52
C LYS A 182 6.81 -9.30 -23.91
N ASP A 183 7.57 -9.81 -22.93
CA ASP A 183 8.68 -10.72 -23.21
C ASP A 183 8.12 -12.07 -23.67
N LYS A 184 8.83 -12.73 -24.57
CA LYS A 184 8.39 -14.02 -25.13
C LYS A 184 8.78 -15.21 -24.27
N GLU A 185 9.86 -15.08 -23.51
CA GLU A 185 10.41 -16.16 -22.68
C GLU A 185 11.14 -15.60 -21.46
N LEU A 186 11.33 -16.44 -20.46
CA LEU A 186 12.19 -16.12 -19.32
C LEU A 186 13.66 -16.12 -19.76
N PRO A 187 14.44 -15.13 -19.34
CA PRO A 187 15.89 -15.23 -19.47
C PRO A 187 16.45 -16.32 -18.54
N ALA A 188 17.73 -16.63 -18.66
CA ALA A 188 18.40 -17.48 -17.70
C ALA A 188 18.35 -16.86 -16.30
N LEU A 189 17.78 -17.58 -15.32
CA LEU A 189 17.52 -17.17 -13.94
C LEU A 189 17.86 -18.28 -12.97
N ASP A 190 18.26 -17.92 -11.75
CA ASP A 190 18.40 -18.83 -10.62
C ASP A 190 17.15 -18.80 -9.70
N GLY A 191 16.23 -17.87 -9.89
CA GLY A 191 14.96 -17.77 -9.19
C GLY A 191 14.06 -16.70 -9.82
N LEU A 192 12.75 -16.79 -9.59
CA LEU A 192 11.75 -15.85 -10.10
C LEU A 192 10.88 -15.33 -8.96
N PHE A 193 10.77 -14.00 -8.85
CA PHE A 193 9.88 -13.31 -7.93
C PHE A 193 8.77 -12.61 -8.71
N ILE A 194 7.53 -13.03 -8.48
CA ILE A 194 6.32 -12.44 -9.04
C ILE A 194 5.53 -11.83 -7.89
N GLY A 195 5.66 -10.52 -7.73
CA GLY A 195 5.01 -9.79 -6.64
C GLY A 195 3.55 -9.46 -6.88
N GLY A 196 3.03 -8.56 -6.05
CA GLY A 196 1.66 -8.08 -6.16
C GLY A 196 1.43 -7.17 -7.36
N GLY A 197 0.15 -6.95 -7.64
CA GLY A 197 -0.32 -6.12 -8.74
C GLY A 197 -1.79 -6.39 -9.05
N PHE A 198 -2.20 -6.00 -10.25
CA PHE A 198 -3.57 -6.19 -10.75
C PHE A 198 -3.59 -6.99 -12.07
N PRO A 199 -3.20 -8.27 -12.05
CA PRO A 199 -3.20 -9.10 -13.26
C PRO A 199 -4.59 -9.24 -13.88
N GLU A 200 -5.66 -9.13 -13.08
CA GLU A 200 -7.04 -9.18 -13.57
C GLU A 200 -7.36 -8.04 -14.56
N THR A 201 -6.74 -6.87 -14.40
CA THR A 201 -6.91 -5.74 -15.33
C THR A 201 -6.17 -5.94 -16.64
N GLN A 202 -5.17 -6.82 -16.65
CA GLN A 202 -4.32 -7.18 -17.79
C GLN A 202 -4.52 -8.65 -18.23
N ALA A 203 -5.60 -9.29 -17.75
CA ALA A 203 -5.82 -10.72 -17.94
C ALA A 203 -5.85 -11.15 -19.40
N MET A 204 -6.33 -10.26 -20.29
CA MET A 204 -6.35 -10.54 -21.72
C MET A 204 -4.92 -10.58 -22.31
N GLU A 205 -4.09 -9.62 -21.98
CA GLU A 205 -2.73 -9.51 -22.48
C GLU A 205 -1.84 -10.63 -21.91
N LEU A 206 -1.97 -10.92 -20.62
CA LEU A 206 -1.30 -12.06 -20.00
C LEU A 206 -1.72 -13.40 -20.62
N ALA A 207 -3.03 -13.59 -20.85
CA ALA A 207 -3.55 -14.81 -21.48
C ALA A 207 -3.06 -15.01 -22.93
N LYS A 208 -2.95 -13.92 -23.71
CA LYS A 208 -2.43 -13.95 -25.08
C LYS A 208 -0.95 -14.31 -25.16
N ASN A 209 -0.15 -13.97 -24.14
CA ASN A 209 1.28 -14.28 -24.13
C ASN A 209 1.54 -15.76 -23.80
N THR A 210 1.11 -16.63 -24.69
CA THR A 210 1.22 -18.08 -24.51
C THR A 210 2.67 -18.57 -24.46
N SER A 211 3.57 -17.88 -25.13
CA SER A 211 5.00 -18.21 -25.16
C SER A 211 5.64 -17.98 -23.78
N MET A 212 5.41 -16.83 -23.14
CA MET A 212 5.88 -16.56 -21.79
C MET A 212 5.27 -17.52 -20.77
N LYS A 213 3.96 -17.82 -20.87
CA LYS A 213 3.31 -18.79 -19.97
C LYS A 213 3.94 -20.18 -20.07
N LYS A 214 4.23 -20.63 -21.28
CA LYS A 214 4.93 -21.91 -21.50
C LYS A 214 6.35 -21.87 -20.91
N SER A 215 7.06 -20.76 -21.10
CA SER A 215 8.40 -20.57 -20.55
C SER A 215 8.41 -20.60 -19.03
N VAL A 216 7.48 -19.87 -18.37
CA VAL A 216 7.34 -19.88 -16.91
C VAL A 216 6.98 -21.28 -16.41
N LYS A 217 5.99 -21.93 -17.04
CA LYS A 217 5.59 -23.30 -16.67
C LYS A 217 6.75 -24.26 -16.78
N SER A 218 7.44 -24.29 -17.91
CA SER A 218 8.60 -25.14 -18.12
C SER A 218 9.72 -24.89 -17.13
N ALA A 219 9.99 -23.63 -16.80
CA ALA A 219 10.99 -23.28 -15.79
C ALA A 219 10.63 -23.82 -14.41
N ILE A 220 9.36 -23.71 -13.99
CA ILE A 220 8.87 -24.25 -12.71
C ILE A 220 8.98 -25.79 -12.71
N GLU A 221 8.56 -26.45 -13.78
CA GLU A 221 8.64 -27.91 -13.94
C GLU A 221 10.10 -28.41 -13.94
N ASN A 222 11.04 -27.56 -14.38
CA ASN A 222 12.49 -27.79 -14.30
C ASN A 222 13.11 -27.26 -12.98
N HIS A 223 12.31 -27.15 -11.92
CA HIS A 223 12.75 -26.82 -10.57
C HIS A 223 13.32 -25.40 -10.39
N LEU A 224 12.98 -24.42 -11.24
CA LEU A 224 13.31 -23.04 -10.95
C LEU A 224 12.57 -22.60 -9.67
N PRO A 225 13.26 -22.14 -8.61
CA PRO A 225 12.60 -21.58 -7.44
C PRO A 225 11.76 -20.35 -7.79
N VAL A 226 10.47 -20.38 -7.45
CA VAL A 226 9.55 -19.28 -7.73
C VAL A 226 8.86 -18.85 -6.43
N TYR A 227 8.92 -17.56 -6.14
CA TYR A 227 8.11 -16.93 -5.11
C TYR A 227 7.03 -16.07 -5.79
N ALA A 228 5.77 -16.33 -5.47
CA ALA A 228 4.65 -15.61 -6.04
C ALA A 228 3.66 -15.23 -4.95
N GLU A 229 3.28 -13.95 -4.88
CA GLU A 229 2.33 -13.45 -3.89
C GLU A 229 1.23 -12.61 -4.53
N CYS A 230 0.05 -12.58 -3.92
CA CYS A 230 -1.09 -11.76 -4.34
C CYS A 230 -1.36 -11.92 -5.86
N GLY A 231 -1.12 -10.87 -6.66
CA GLY A 231 -1.26 -10.92 -8.12
C GLY A 231 -0.38 -11.98 -8.78
N GLY A 232 0.83 -12.23 -8.27
CA GLY A 232 1.71 -13.29 -8.76
C GLY A 232 1.10 -14.69 -8.59
N LEU A 233 0.46 -14.96 -7.46
CA LEU A 233 -0.26 -16.20 -7.24
C LEU A 233 -1.44 -16.34 -8.21
N MET A 234 -2.17 -15.24 -8.48
CA MET A 234 -3.27 -15.24 -9.46
C MET A 234 -2.78 -15.59 -10.87
N TYR A 235 -1.61 -15.11 -11.27
CA TYR A 235 -1.01 -15.42 -12.57
C TYR A 235 -0.63 -16.91 -12.73
N LEU A 236 -0.17 -17.53 -11.65
CA LEU A 236 0.21 -18.95 -11.63
C LEU A 236 -1.00 -19.91 -11.50
N ALA A 237 -2.20 -19.38 -11.26
CA ALA A 237 -3.42 -20.19 -11.23
C ALA A 237 -3.84 -20.62 -12.65
N ASN A 238 -4.63 -21.70 -12.75
CA ASN A 238 -5.12 -22.18 -14.04
C ASN A 238 -6.01 -21.17 -14.78
N ASN A 239 -6.82 -20.41 -14.01
CA ASN A 239 -7.77 -19.45 -14.55
C ASN A 239 -7.82 -18.21 -13.68
N LEU A 240 -8.01 -17.07 -14.31
CA LEU A 240 -8.28 -15.80 -13.68
C LEU A 240 -9.67 -15.31 -14.09
N LYS A 241 -10.56 -15.11 -13.10
CA LYS A 241 -11.93 -14.64 -13.33
C LYS A 241 -12.06 -13.19 -12.82
N PHE A 242 -12.50 -12.30 -13.70
CA PHE A 242 -12.74 -10.90 -13.38
C PHE A 242 -13.89 -10.34 -14.22
N ASN A 243 -14.82 -9.60 -13.58
CA ASN A 243 -16.01 -9.02 -14.22
C ASN A 243 -16.75 -10.04 -15.12
N SER A 244 -17.10 -11.19 -14.57
CA SER A 244 -17.76 -12.31 -15.25
C SER A 244 -16.99 -12.91 -16.44
N LYS A 245 -15.78 -12.48 -16.71
CA LYS A 245 -14.90 -13.04 -17.75
C LYS A 245 -13.84 -13.92 -17.12
N THR A 246 -13.67 -15.12 -17.68
CA THR A 246 -12.61 -16.05 -17.26
C THR A 246 -11.54 -16.11 -18.35
N LYS A 247 -10.28 -16.04 -17.93
CA LYS A 247 -9.13 -16.20 -18.81
C LYS A 247 -8.22 -17.31 -18.28
N LYS A 248 -7.76 -18.16 -19.15
CA LYS A 248 -6.78 -19.21 -18.84
C LYS A 248 -5.40 -18.58 -18.74
N MET A 249 -4.76 -18.76 -17.59
CA MET A 249 -3.40 -18.29 -17.32
C MET A 249 -2.37 -19.34 -17.75
#